data_a89f93cbae2453d9ea48b80b3c010d68
#
_entry.id   a89f93cbae2453d9ea48b80b3c010d68
#
_cell.length_a   1.000
_cell.length_b   1.000
_cell.length_c   1.000
_cell.angle_alpha   90.00
_cell.angle_beta   90.00
_cell.angle_gamma   90.00
#
_symmetry.space_group_name_H-M   'P 1'
#
loop_
_entity.id
_entity.type
_entity.pdbx_description
1 polymer ?
#
loop_
_entity_poly.entity_id
_entity_poly.type
_entity_poly.pdbx_seq_one_letter_code
_entity_poly.pdbx_strand_id
1 'polypeptide(L)'
;PILPAPTPRSGERQQADLLPPPLPLPTPRSGERQQAVLLPPPMSSLSPAYIELHARSAFSFLHGASTPEALIAAAARLELPALALCDRDGVYGAPRLFGAARDTGVRPFVGTELTLADGSILPLLAATRTGYENLCQLLTRSRLDPRPPTGSAATPTDRKRPCHATWAEVAAHAEGLIALTGDEHGPVRRAWRTAGPAAAAAALAPLLRLFGPDRLYVEVQRLRVRGEERELTFLRDFAAAHHLPVLATGGIRYATRAERPIAGVFTCLHHHTTLDNAGRLLAPNAERHLKSARTMHAL
;
A
#
# COMPACT_ATOMS: atom_id res chain seq x y z
N PRO A 1 -39.10 -44.41 -15.55
CA PRO A 1 -39.81 -44.22 -14.29
C PRO A 1 -38.97 -43.28 -13.43
N ILE A 2 -39.54 -42.08 -13.24
CA ILE A 2 -38.92 -41.03 -12.45
C ILE A 2 -39.42 -41.26 -11.03
N LEU A 3 -38.51 -41.45 -10.09
CA LEU A 3 -38.83 -41.51 -8.65
C LEU A 3 -39.23 -40.13 -8.13
N PRO A 4 -40.24 -40.01 -7.30
CA PRO A 4 -40.64 -38.72 -6.71
C PRO A 4 -39.64 -38.30 -5.61
N ALA A 5 -39.40 -36.97 -5.48
CA ALA A 5 -38.60 -36.40 -4.46
C ALA A 5 -39.13 -36.62 -3.04
N PRO A 6 -38.27 -36.83 -2.03
CA PRO A 6 -38.71 -37.04 -0.66
C PRO A 6 -39.39 -35.80 -0.07
N THR A 7 -40.53 -35.98 0.57
CA THR A 7 -41.23 -34.96 1.37
C THR A 7 -40.44 -34.63 2.63
N PRO A 8 -40.32 -33.35 3.04
CA PRO A 8 -39.62 -33.00 4.25
C PRO A 8 -40.36 -33.45 5.51
N ARG A 9 -39.60 -34.01 6.46
CA ARG A 9 -40.12 -34.50 7.75
C ARG A 9 -40.63 -33.32 8.60
N SER A 10 -41.74 -33.55 9.31
CA SER A 10 -42.50 -32.61 10.11
C SER A 10 -41.78 -32.02 11.36
N GLY A 11 -40.47 -32.18 11.49
CA GLY A 11 -39.68 -31.62 12.60
C GLY A 11 -38.92 -30.33 12.28
N GLU A 12 -38.83 -29.95 11.01
CA GLU A 12 -38.00 -28.77 10.62
C GLU A 12 -38.74 -27.44 10.64
N ARG A 13 -40.03 -27.43 10.95
CA ARG A 13 -40.83 -26.17 10.97
C ARG A 13 -40.85 -25.45 12.31
N GLN A 14 -40.27 -25.99 13.37
CA GLN A 14 -40.29 -25.35 14.71
C GLN A 14 -39.04 -24.57 15.10
N GLN A 15 -38.01 -24.54 14.25
CA GLN A 15 -36.77 -23.83 14.56
C GLN A 15 -36.62 -22.46 13.87
N ALA A 16 -37.60 -22.09 13.01
CA ALA A 16 -37.55 -20.80 12.31
C ALA A 16 -38.10 -19.60 13.13
N ASP A 17 -38.82 -19.87 14.24
CA ASP A 17 -39.48 -18.83 15.02
C ASP A 17 -38.71 -18.33 16.26
N LEU A 18 -37.44 -18.70 16.41
CA LEU A 18 -36.60 -18.32 17.57
C LEU A 18 -35.54 -17.26 17.30
N LEU A 19 -35.56 -16.64 16.13
CA LEU A 19 -34.68 -15.50 15.88
C LEU A 19 -35.41 -14.22 16.35
N PRO A 20 -34.82 -13.42 17.27
CA PRO A 20 -35.41 -12.13 17.64
C PRO A 20 -35.49 -11.24 16.41
N PRO A 21 -36.51 -10.35 16.31
CA PRO A 21 -36.63 -9.44 15.19
C PRO A 21 -35.37 -8.58 15.07
N PRO A 22 -34.95 -8.22 13.85
CA PRO A 22 -33.80 -7.36 13.66
C PRO A 22 -34.03 -6.02 14.39
N LEU A 23 -33.00 -5.60 15.15
CA LEU A 23 -33.02 -4.30 15.82
C LEU A 23 -33.30 -3.19 14.79
N PRO A 24 -34.19 -2.23 15.07
CA PRO A 24 -34.45 -1.13 14.17
C PRO A 24 -33.14 -0.34 13.96
N LEU A 25 -32.81 -0.10 12.69
CA LEU A 25 -31.70 0.79 12.33
C LEU A 25 -31.95 2.16 12.98
N PRO A 26 -30.93 2.79 13.58
CA PRO A 26 -31.09 4.11 14.15
C PRO A 26 -31.53 5.09 13.05
N THR A 27 -32.72 5.69 13.23
CA THR A 27 -33.16 6.79 12.39
C THR A 27 -32.17 7.95 12.53
N PRO A 28 -31.74 8.59 11.44
CA PRO A 28 -30.89 9.76 11.54
C PRO A 28 -31.64 10.86 12.29
N ARG A 29 -31.06 11.34 13.38
CA ARG A 29 -31.59 12.49 14.13
C ARG A 29 -31.53 13.69 13.20
N SER A 30 -32.71 14.25 12.90
CA SER A 30 -32.85 15.53 12.21
C SER A 30 -32.21 16.64 13.07
N GLY A 31 -30.96 16.98 12.78
CA GLY A 31 -30.20 17.99 13.51
C GLY A 31 -28.71 17.97 13.33
N GLU A 32 -28.15 16.99 12.63
CA GLU A 32 -26.74 17.06 12.22
C GLU A 32 -26.59 18.14 11.15
N ARG A 33 -26.29 19.36 11.65
CA ARG A 33 -25.76 20.44 10.82
C ARG A 33 -24.60 19.87 10.04
N GLN A 34 -24.64 20.06 8.72
CA GLN A 34 -23.46 19.93 7.87
C GLN A 34 -22.32 20.67 8.56
N GLN A 35 -21.43 19.92 9.21
CA GLN A 35 -20.13 20.46 9.60
C GLN A 35 -19.44 20.82 8.30
N ALA A 36 -19.50 22.12 7.97
CA ALA A 36 -18.61 22.70 6.99
C ALA A 36 -17.21 22.21 7.34
N VAL A 37 -16.55 21.61 6.38
CA VAL A 37 -15.12 21.31 6.47
C VAL A 37 -14.44 22.66 6.74
N LEU A 38 -14.18 22.95 8.01
CA LEU A 38 -13.36 24.07 8.39
C LEU A 38 -12.00 23.83 7.79
N LEU A 39 -11.70 24.51 6.69
CA LEU A 39 -10.34 24.65 6.22
C LEU A 39 -9.51 25.13 7.43
N PRO A 40 -8.38 24.48 7.72
CA PRO A 40 -7.50 24.96 8.79
C PRO A 40 -7.13 26.43 8.50
N PRO A 41 -6.92 27.26 9.54
CA PRO A 41 -6.53 28.65 9.38
C PRO A 41 -5.29 28.74 8.49
N PRO A 42 -5.09 29.84 7.73
CA PRO A 42 -3.93 30.01 6.86
C PRO A 42 -2.66 29.85 7.70
N MET A 43 -1.84 28.86 7.35
CA MET A 43 -0.62 28.51 8.06
C MET A 43 0.42 29.62 7.86
N SER A 44 0.55 30.49 8.84
CA SER A 44 1.66 31.46 8.95
C SER A 44 2.97 30.66 9.13
N SER A 45 3.92 30.83 8.19
CA SER A 45 5.37 30.55 8.29
C SER A 45 5.83 29.18 8.83
N LEU A 46 5.08 28.10 8.62
CA LEU A 46 5.51 26.75 8.98
C LEU A 46 6.16 26.06 7.78
N SER A 47 7.27 25.38 8.01
CA SER A 47 7.87 24.46 7.04
C SER A 47 6.78 23.61 6.40
N PRO A 48 6.80 23.38 5.08
CA PRO A 48 5.75 22.61 4.40
C PRO A 48 5.55 21.27 5.12
N ALA A 49 4.28 20.96 5.46
CA ALA A 49 3.95 19.75 6.18
C ALA A 49 4.32 18.51 5.34
N TYR A 50 5.13 17.62 5.89
CA TYR A 50 5.43 16.34 5.28
C TYR A 50 4.42 15.28 5.73
N ILE A 51 3.96 14.48 4.80
CA ILE A 51 3.11 13.31 5.02
C ILE A 51 3.83 12.10 4.45
N GLU A 52 3.98 11.04 5.25
CA GLU A 52 4.50 9.78 4.72
C GLU A 52 3.39 9.01 4.01
N LEU A 53 3.55 8.79 2.71
CA LEU A 53 2.55 8.13 1.87
C LEU A 53 2.94 6.72 1.43
N HIS A 54 4.10 6.20 1.86
CA HIS A 54 4.54 4.85 1.49
C HIS A 54 5.23 4.12 2.66
N ALA A 55 4.45 3.78 3.69
CA ALA A 55 4.91 2.98 4.82
C ALA A 55 4.37 1.55 4.75
N ARG A 56 5.21 0.59 5.13
CA ARG A 56 4.87 -0.84 5.27
C ARG A 56 4.87 -1.22 6.74
N SER A 57 3.90 -2.02 7.16
CA SER A 57 3.91 -2.63 8.50
C SER A 57 4.42 -4.07 8.48
N ALA A 58 4.46 -4.69 9.64
CA ALA A 58 4.76 -6.12 9.81
C ALA A 58 3.74 -7.05 9.14
N PHE A 59 2.58 -6.53 8.68
CA PHE A 59 1.64 -7.28 7.84
C PHE A 59 2.16 -7.46 6.41
N SER A 60 3.11 -6.64 5.95
CA SER A 60 3.96 -6.93 4.80
C SER A 60 5.06 -7.90 5.24
N PHE A 61 4.69 -9.16 5.47
CA PHE A 61 5.58 -10.17 6.07
C PHE A 61 6.92 -10.23 5.31
N LEU A 62 8.03 -10.20 6.06
CA LEU A 62 9.42 -10.13 5.59
C LEU A 62 9.82 -8.79 4.92
N HIS A 63 8.91 -7.83 4.76
CA HIS A 63 9.18 -6.53 4.13
C HIS A 63 9.07 -5.35 5.10
N GLY A 64 8.17 -5.41 6.08
CA GLY A 64 8.00 -4.43 7.15
C GLY A 64 8.28 -5.02 8.52
N ALA A 65 8.88 -4.25 9.45
CA ALA A 65 9.28 -4.74 10.76
C ALA A 65 8.45 -4.19 11.93
N SER A 66 7.77 -3.06 11.74
CA SER A 66 6.98 -2.41 12.80
C SER A 66 5.49 -2.71 12.66
N THR A 67 4.79 -2.81 13.79
CA THR A 67 3.33 -2.92 13.78
C THR A 67 2.68 -1.59 13.35
N PRO A 68 1.42 -1.60 12.87
CA PRO A 68 0.69 -0.35 12.56
C PRO A 68 0.63 0.62 13.73
N GLU A 69 0.48 0.12 14.95
CA GLU A 69 0.46 0.92 16.17
C GLU A 69 1.81 1.60 16.44
N ALA A 70 2.91 0.89 16.24
CA ALA A 70 4.26 1.46 16.41
C ALA A 70 4.52 2.55 15.38
N LEU A 71 4.05 2.39 14.14
CA LEU A 71 4.14 3.40 13.09
C LEU A 71 3.34 4.66 13.45
N ILE A 72 2.09 4.53 13.90
CA ILE A 72 1.26 5.66 14.34
C ILE A 72 1.89 6.36 15.56
N ALA A 73 2.35 5.61 16.56
CA ALA A 73 3.01 6.18 17.73
C ALA A 73 4.30 6.95 17.35
N ALA A 74 5.05 6.46 16.37
CA ALA A 74 6.22 7.16 15.86
C ALA A 74 5.81 8.41 15.07
N ALA A 75 4.78 8.34 14.22
CA ALA A 75 4.25 9.46 13.47
C ALA A 75 3.79 10.60 14.40
N ALA A 76 3.07 10.25 15.49
CA ALA A 76 2.63 11.21 16.51
C ALA A 76 3.82 11.90 17.21
N ARG A 77 4.84 11.13 17.62
CA ARG A 77 6.06 11.70 18.23
C ARG A 77 6.85 12.61 17.29
N LEU A 78 6.75 12.35 15.97
CA LEU A 78 7.41 13.14 14.93
C LEU A 78 6.52 14.30 14.42
N GLU A 79 5.35 14.49 15.03
CA GLU A 79 4.38 15.52 14.68
C GLU A 79 3.96 15.47 13.20
N LEU A 80 3.89 14.24 12.64
CA LEU A 80 3.39 14.07 11.28
C LEU A 80 1.86 14.18 11.28
N PRO A 81 1.27 15.01 10.39
CA PRO A 81 -0.17 15.20 10.35
C PRO A 81 -0.91 13.96 9.81
N ALA A 82 -0.23 13.13 9.05
CA ALA A 82 -0.82 11.94 8.45
C ALA A 82 0.22 10.87 8.08
N LEU A 83 -0.25 9.62 7.93
CA LEU A 83 0.53 8.46 7.50
C LEU A 83 -0.32 7.55 6.62
N ALA A 84 0.19 7.13 5.47
CA ALA A 84 -0.40 6.07 4.66
C ALA A 84 0.28 4.72 4.92
N LEU A 85 -0.53 3.68 5.09
CA LEU A 85 -0.07 2.30 5.17
C LEU A 85 -0.30 1.59 3.84
N CYS A 86 0.78 1.14 3.20
CA CYS A 86 0.81 0.43 1.93
C CYS A 86 1.39 -0.97 2.12
N ASP A 87 0.66 -1.85 2.81
CA ASP A 87 1.10 -3.22 2.99
C ASP A 87 1.07 -4.01 1.68
N ARG A 88 1.98 -4.99 1.55
CA ARG A 88 2.12 -5.81 0.36
C ARG A 88 0.89 -6.70 0.15
N ASP A 89 0.26 -6.53 -1.02
CA ASP A 89 -0.86 -7.34 -1.50
C ASP A 89 -2.02 -7.46 -0.51
N GLY A 90 -2.27 -6.40 0.29
CA GLY A 90 -3.35 -6.43 1.27
C GLY A 90 -3.52 -5.14 2.05
N VAL A 91 -4.63 -5.07 2.78
CA VAL A 91 -5.00 -3.96 3.68
C VAL A 91 -5.17 -4.45 5.13
N TYR A 92 -4.49 -5.53 5.48
CA TYR A 92 -4.66 -6.22 6.78
C TYR A 92 -4.32 -5.34 7.99
N GLY A 93 -3.35 -4.45 7.85
CA GLY A 93 -2.94 -3.50 8.90
C GLY A 93 -3.89 -2.33 9.10
N ALA A 94 -4.79 -2.05 8.14
CA ALA A 94 -5.64 -0.86 8.17
C ALA A 94 -6.52 -0.74 9.43
N PRO A 95 -7.27 -1.76 9.88
CA PRO A 95 -8.10 -1.64 11.08
C PRO A 95 -7.29 -1.28 12.33
N ARG A 96 -6.10 -1.85 12.47
CA ARG A 96 -5.18 -1.57 13.59
C ARG A 96 -4.59 -0.17 13.50
N LEU A 97 -4.24 0.29 12.27
CA LEU A 97 -3.75 1.65 12.03
C LEU A 97 -4.82 2.68 12.43
N PHE A 98 -6.06 2.50 11.99
CA PHE A 98 -7.17 3.39 12.32
C PHE A 98 -7.50 3.36 13.82
N GLY A 99 -7.47 2.17 14.44
CA GLY A 99 -7.65 2.03 15.88
C GLY A 99 -6.62 2.81 16.69
N ALA A 100 -5.34 2.68 16.32
CA ALA A 100 -4.23 3.37 16.98
C ALA A 100 -4.22 4.88 16.74
N ALA A 101 -4.76 5.34 15.62
CA ALA A 101 -4.74 6.77 15.25
C ALA A 101 -5.78 7.64 15.99
N ARG A 102 -6.82 7.04 16.60
CA ARG A 102 -7.99 7.76 17.14
C ARG A 102 -7.65 8.94 18.03
N ASP A 103 -6.66 8.77 18.92
CA ASP A 103 -6.33 9.75 19.96
C ASP A 103 -4.97 10.42 19.73
N THR A 104 -4.40 10.30 18.53
CA THR A 104 -3.02 10.76 18.26
C THR A 104 -2.92 12.04 17.45
N GLY A 105 -4.02 12.48 16.82
CA GLY A 105 -4.00 13.57 15.85
C GLY A 105 -3.43 13.20 14.47
N VAL A 106 -2.87 12.00 14.29
CA VAL A 106 -2.35 11.53 13.02
C VAL A 106 -3.49 10.98 12.16
N ARG A 107 -3.69 11.53 10.96
CA ARG A 107 -4.69 11.04 10.02
C ARG A 107 -4.18 9.80 9.28
N PRO A 108 -4.82 8.62 9.41
CA PRO A 108 -4.44 7.42 8.70
C PRO A 108 -5.00 7.41 7.27
N PHE A 109 -4.19 6.92 6.31
CA PHE A 109 -4.63 6.61 4.95
C PHE A 109 -4.38 5.15 4.64
N VAL A 110 -5.20 4.58 3.78
CA VAL A 110 -5.09 3.18 3.34
C VAL A 110 -4.54 3.13 1.92
N GLY A 111 -3.57 2.28 1.72
CA GLY A 111 -3.03 1.90 0.43
C GLY A 111 -2.61 0.43 0.41
N THR A 112 -2.01 0.03 -0.67
CA THR A 112 -1.37 -1.28 -0.82
C THR A 112 -0.20 -1.18 -1.79
N GLU A 113 0.80 -2.02 -1.62
CA GLU A 113 1.76 -2.37 -2.66
C GLU A 113 1.21 -3.57 -3.44
N LEU A 114 0.71 -3.34 -4.62
CA LEU A 114 0.14 -4.38 -5.47
C LEU A 114 1.22 -5.05 -6.30
N THR A 115 1.36 -6.37 -6.20
CA THR A 115 2.23 -7.15 -7.08
C THR A 115 1.56 -7.33 -8.45
N LEU A 116 2.22 -6.88 -9.51
CA LEU A 116 1.77 -7.04 -10.88
C LEU A 116 2.26 -8.36 -11.49
N ALA A 117 1.62 -8.79 -12.57
CA ALA A 117 1.92 -10.05 -13.25
C ALA A 117 3.37 -10.13 -13.80
N ASP A 118 4.01 -9.00 -14.08
CA ASP A 118 5.42 -8.89 -14.46
C ASP A 118 6.38 -8.91 -13.28
N GLY A 119 5.86 -9.02 -12.04
CA GLY A 119 6.60 -8.98 -10.79
C GLY A 119 7.02 -7.58 -10.36
N SER A 120 6.58 -6.52 -11.01
CA SER A 120 6.75 -5.15 -10.51
C SER A 120 5.73 -4.86 -9.39
N ILE A 121 6.02 -3.85 -8.57
CA ILE A 121 5.23 -3.48 -7.40
C ILE A 121 4.65 -2.09 -7.61
N LEU A 122 3.32 -2.01 -7.62
CA LEU A 122 2.60 -0.76 -7.82
C LEU A 122 1.98 -0.28 -6.51
N PRO A 123 2.48 0.80 -5.89
CA PRO A 123 1.82 1.40 -4.73
C PRO A 123 0.56 2.14 -5.17
N LEU A 124 -0.57 1.81 -4.53
CA LEU A 124 -1.89 2.41 -4.73
C LEU A 124 -2.42 2.94 -3.42
N LEU A 125 -3.00 4.14 -3.45
CA LEU A 125 -3.63 4.81 -2.30
C LEU A 125 -5.12 5.00 -2.58
N ALA A 126 -5.96 4.69 -1.61
CA ALA A 126 -7.39 4.97 -1.68
C ALA A 126 -7.65 6.46 -1.37
N ALA A 127 -8.02 7.24 -2.39
CA ALA A 127 -8.33 8.66 -2.24
C ALA A 127 -9.78 8.89 -1.83
N THR A 128 -10.69 7.95 -2.17
CA THR A 128 -12.12 8.03 -1.90
C THR A 128 -12.64 6.71 -1.34
N ARG A 129 -13.89 6.70 -0.85
CA ARG A 129 -14.56 5.46 -0.45
C ARG A 129 -14.65 4.47 -1.62
N THR A 130 -15.05 4.93 -2.80
CA THR A 130 -15.07 4.11 -4.03
C THR A 130 -13.68 3.54 -4.33
N GLY A 131 -12.62 4.34 -4.15
CA GLY A 131 -11.24 3.85 -4.30
C GLY A 131 -10.89 2.74 -3.33
N TYR A 132 -11.33 2.82 -2.06
CA TYR A 132 -11.12 1.75 -1.09
C TYR A 132 -11.89 0.48 -1.46
N GLU A 133 -13.13 0.61 -1.91
CA GLU A 133 -13.95 -0.52 -2.38
C GLU A 133 -13.30 -1.19 -3.61
N ASN A 134 -12.84 -0.40 -4.57
CA ASN A 134 -12.10 -0.86 -5.75
C ASN A 134 -10.78 -1.55 -5.37
N LEU A 135 -10.05 -0.99 -4.41
CA LEU A 135 -8.81 -1.59 -3.92
C LEU A 135 -9.05 -2.97 -3.31
N CYS A 136 -10.09 -3.12 -2.48
CA CYS A 136 -10.48 -4.39 -1.88
C CYS A 136 -10.91 -5.42 -2.94
N GLN A 137 -11.68 -5.00 -3.94
CA GLN A 137 -12.10 -5.88 -5.05
C GLN A 137 -10.90 -6.33 -5.88
N LEU A 138 -9.99 -5.42 -6.23
CA LEU A 138 -8.76 -5.72 -6.97
C LEU A 138 -7.89 -6.73 -6.24
N LEU A 139 -7.65 -6.53 -4.93
CA LEU A 139 -6.90 -7.46 -4.08
C LEU A 139 -7.60 -8.83 -3.98
N THR A 140 -8.92 -8.85 -3.90
CA THR A 140 -9.68 -10.10 -3.86
C THR A 140 -9.53 -10.87 -5.16
N ARG A 141 -9.71 -10.21 -6.30
CA ARG A 141 -9.57 -10.84 -7.64
C ARG A 141 -8.17 -11.37 -7.89
N SER A 142 -7.13 -10.58 -7.58
CA SER A 142 -5.74 -10.98 -7.76
C SER A 142 -5.34 -12.23 -6.94
N ARG A 143 -6.11 -12.56 -5.89
CA ARG A 143 -5.90 -13.76 -5.05
C ARG A 143 -6.77 -14.95 -5.44
N LEU A 144 -7.97 -14.71 -5.94
CA LEU A 144 -8.95 -15.75 -6.27
C LEU A 144 -8.75 -16.32 -7.67
N ASP A 145 -8.15 -15.59 -8.59
CA ASP A 145 -7.93 -16.05 -9.94
C ASP A 145 -6.87 -17.18 -9.97
N PRO A 146 -7.20 -18.37 -10.54
CA PRO A 146 -6.32 -19.53 -10.55
C PRO A 146 -5.16 -19.46 -11.55
N ARG A 147 -4.74 -18.27 -11.99
CA ARG A 147 -3.66 -18.13 -12.98
C ARG A 147 -2.34 -18.72 -12.49
N PRO A 148 -1.69 -19.61 -13.28
CA PRO A 148 -0.33 -20.01 -12.99
C PRO A 148 0.62 -18.81 -13.14
N PRO A 149 1.68 -18.69 -12.32
CA PRO A 149 2.72 -17.70 -12.55
C PRO A 149 3.31 -17.91 -13.95
N THR A 150 3.53 -16.81 -14.68
CA THR A 150 4.13 -16.83 -16.03
C THR A 150 5.50 -17.54 -15.95
N GLY A 151 5.60 -18.73 -16.59
CA GLY A 151 6.85 -19.51 -16.67
C GLY A 151 7.02 -20.68 -15.69
N SER A 152 6.03 -21.00 -14.87
CA SER A 152 6.07 -22.18 -13.99
C SER A 152 4.93 -23.15 -14.30
N ALA A 153 5.26 -24.45 -14.43
CA ALA A 153 4.26 -25.51 -14.43
C ALA A 153 3.67 -25.60 -13.00
N ALA A 154 2.45 -25.07 -12.83
CA ALA A 154 1.75 -25.12 -11.54
C ALA A 154 1.50 -26.56 -11.11
N THR A 155 2.06 -26.95 -9.97
CA THR A 155 1.66 -28.20 -9.31
C THR A 155 0.40 -27.97 -8.47
N PRO A 156 -0.54 -28.94 -8.38
CA PRO A 156 -1.79 -28.79 -7.63
C PRO A 156 -1.64 -28.57 -6.12
N THR A 157 -0.43 -28.71 -5.59
CA THR A 157 -0.11 -28.62 -4.16
C THR A 157 0.24 -27.21 -3.67
N ASP A 158 0.35 -26.21 -4.56
CA ASP A 158 0.77 -24.87 -4.16
C ASP A 158 -0.40 -24.05 -3.58
N ARG A 159 -0.70 -24.31 -2.28
CA ARG A 159 -1.79 -23.65 -1.54
C ARG A 159 -1.57 -22.17 -1.27
N LYS A 160 -0.37 -21.65 -1.52
CA LYS A 160 0.00 -20.23 -1.33
C LYS A 160 0.38 -19.64 -2.69
N ARG A 161 -0.62 -19.36 -3.52
CA ARG A 161 -0.37 -18.64 -4.77
C ARG A 161 -0.01 -17.18 -4.47
N PRO A 162 1.06 -16.66 -5.06
CA PRO A 162 1.36 -15.25 -4.96
C PRO A 162 0.24 -14.42 -5.60
N CYS A 163 -0.06 -13.28 -5.01
CA CYS A 163 -0.96 -12.29 -5.57
C CYS A 163 -0.32 -11.70 -6.83
N HIS A 164 -1.01 -11.71 -7.95
CA HIS A 164 -0.56 -11.08 -9.19
C HIS A 164 -1.74 -10.43 -9.89
N ALA A 165 -1.72 -9.10 -9.99
CA ALA A 165 -2.72 -8.36 -10.74
C ALA A 165 -2.25 -8.08 -12.16
N THR A 166 -3.14 -8.15 -13.12
CA THR A 166 -2.91 -7.69 -14.49
C THR A 166 -3.25 -6.23 -14.64
N TRP A 167 -2.69 -5.58 -15.66
CA TRP A 167 -3.06 -4.20 -16.02
C TRP A 167 -4.56 -4.04 -16.37
N ALA A 168 -5.20 -5.08 -16.89
CA ALA A 168 -6.63 -5.07 -17.18
C ALA A 168 -7.47 -5.03 -15.88
N GLU A 169 -7.04 -5.75 -14.84
CA GLU A 169 -7.70 -5.71 -13.53
C GLU A 169 -7.46 -4.38 -12.83
N VAL A 170 -6.25 -3.83 -12.91
CA VAL A 170 -5.96 -2.49 -12.40
C VAL A 170 -6.85 -1.46 -13.11
N ALA A 171 -7.01 -1.57 -14.45
CA ALA A 171 -7.87 -0.68 -15.24
C ALA A 171 -9.33 -0.71 -14.79
N ALA A 172 -9.86 -1.91 -14.51
CA ALA A 172 -11.24 -2.08 -14.07
C ALA A 172 -11.53 -1.50 -12.66
N HIS A 173 -10.48 -1.22 -11.87
CA HIS A 173 -10.61 -0.78 -10.47
C HIS A 173 -9.82 0.50 -10.16
N ALA A 174 -9.40 1.28 -11.16
CA ALA A 174 -8.55 2.47 -10.97
C ALA A 174 -9.29 3.70 -10.43
N GLU A 175 -10.64 3.70 -10.47
CA GLU A 175 -11.44 4.83 -10.00
C GLU A 175 -11.23 5.06 -8.49
N GLY A 176 -11.04 6.33 -8.10
CA GLY A 176 -10.83 6.73 -6.70
C GLY A 176 -9.48 6.30 -6.11
N LEU A 177 -8.57 5.76 -6.93
CA LEU A 177 -7.20 5.43 -6.53
C LEU A 177 -6.19 6.46 -7.05
N ILE A 178 -5.14 6.65 -6.28
CA ILE A 178 -3.91 7.36 -6.66
C ILE A 178 -2.81 6.32 -6.80
N ALA A 179 -1.97 6.44 -7.85
CA ALA A 179 -0.82 5.57 -8.06
C ALA A 179 0.49 6.32 -7.82
N LEU A 180 1.45 5.64 -7.21
CA LEU A 180 2.85 6.07 -7.16
C LEU A 180 3.66 5.20 -8.12
N THR A 181 4.72 5.77 -8.74
CA THR A 181 5.60 4.96 -9.62
C THR A 181 6.43 3.93 -8.85
N GLY A 182 6.42 4.00 -7.53
CA GLY A 182 7.02 3.01 -6.65
C GLY A 182 8.52 3.20 -6.40
N ASP A 183 9.03 2.32 -5.54
CA ASP A 183 10.45 2.24 -5.19
C ASP A 183 11.27 1.47 -6.25
N GLU A 184 12.39 0.87 -5.86
CA GLU A 184 13.26 0.07 -6.73
C GLU A 184 12.57 -1.12 -7.41
N HIS A 185 11.44 -1.56 -6.90
CA HIS A 185 10.60 -2.63 -7.44
C HIS A 185 9.43 -2.09 -8.27
N GLY A 186 9.21 -0.78 -8.26
CA GLY A 186 8.15 -0.12 -9.03
C GLY A 186 8.37 -0.26 -10.54
N PRO A 187 7.27 -0.24 -11.36
CA PRO A 187 7.36 -0.51 -12.78
C PRO A 187 8.33 0.42 -13.52
N VAL A 188 8.32 1.72 -13.21
CA VAL A 188 9.15 2.73 -13.90
C VAL A 188 10.63 2.61 -13.52
N ARG A 189 10.95 2.56 -12.22
CA ARG A 189 12.35 2.47 -11.75
C ARG A 189 12.99 1.15 -12.15
N ARG A 190 12.26 0.05 -12.02
CA ARG A 190 12.72 -1.27 -12.45
C ARG A 190 13.03 -1.31 -13.93
N ALA A 191 12.14 -0.78 -14.79
CA ALA A 191 12.36 -0.71 -16.23
C ALA A 191 13.58 0.16 -16.58
N TRP A 192 13.73 1.32 -15.93
CA TRP A 192 14.90 2.17 -16.12
C TRP A 192 16.22 1.46 -15.76
N ARG A 193 16.26 0.78 -14.61
CA ARG A 193 17.46 0.05 -14.16
C ARG A 193 17.85 -1.10 -15.07
N THR A 194 16.89 -1.76 -15.70
CA THR A 194 17.13 -2.94 -16.55
C THR A 194 17.40 -2.60 -18.00
N ALA A 195 16.69 -1.59 -18.56
CA ALA A 195 16.73 -1.31 -20.00
C ALA A 195 16.72 0.20 -20.34
N GLY A 196 16.94 1.08 -19.35
CA GLY A 196 17.16 2.50 -19.55
C GLY A 196 15.88 3.35 -19.77
N PRO A 197 16.05 4.62 -20.20
CA PRO A 197 14.97 5.61 -20.23
C PRO A 197 13.77 5.25 -21.12
N ALA A 198 14.02 4.64 -22.27
CA ALA A 198 12.95 4.23 -23.20
C ALA A 198 12.02 3.17 -22.58
N ALA A 199 12.61 2.21 -21.84
CA ALA A 199 11.84 1.20 -21.10
C ALA A 199 11.04 1.82 -19.95
N ALA A 200 11.60 2.80 -19.25
CA ALA A 200 10.87 3.54 -18.22
C ALA A 200 9.65 4.29 -18.80
N ALA A 201 9.80 4.93 -19.97
CA ALA A 201 8.69 5.60 -20.65
C ALA A 201 7.60 4.59 -21.09
N ALA A 202 8.00 3.44 -21.62
CA ALA A 202 7.07 2.36 -21.95
C ALA A 202 6.30 1.84 -20.71
N ALA A 203 6.99 1.70 -19.57
CA ALA A 203 6.36 1.29 -18.32
C ALA A 203 5.44 2.37 -17.70
N LEU A 204 5.67 3.65 -17.99
CA LEU A 204 4.83 4.75 -17.56
C LEU A 204 3.51 4.81 -18.36
N ALA A 205 3.50 4.41 -19.61
CA ALA A 205 2.35 4.57 -20.52
C ALA A 205 1.04 3.98 -19.98
N PRO A 206 0.98 2.75 -19.45
CA PRO A 206 -0.24 2.22 -18.83
C PRO A 206 -0.67 3.02 -17.59
N LEU A 207 0.25 3.50 -16.78
CA LEU A 207 -0.05 4.31 -15.59
C LEU A 207 -0.70 5.64 -15.97
N LEU A 208 -0.15 6.34 -16.97
CA LEU A 208 -0.72 7.60 -17.47
C LEU A 208 -2.13 7.41 -18.04
N ARG A 209 -2.37 6.33 -18.79
CA ARG A 209 -3.71 6.03 -19.32
C ARG A 209 -4.74 5.80 -18.23
N LEU A 210 -4.36 5.13 -17.14
CA LEU A 210 -5.29 4.70 -16.07
C LEU A 210 -5.54 5.79 -15.04
N PHE A 211 -4.49 6.50 -14.65
CA PHE A 211 -4.57 7.44 -13.53
C PHE A 211 -4.56 8.92 -13.98
N GLY A 212 -4.06 9.20 -15.20
CA GLY A 212 -3.86 10.57 -15.65
C GLY A 212 -2.81 11.32 -14.81
N PRO A 213 -2.53 12.59 -15.13
CA PRO A 213 -1.52 13.37 -14.41
C PRO A 213 -1.94 13.75 -12.99
N ASP A 214 -3.24 13.84 -12.71
CA ASP A 214 -3.77 14.29 -11.41
C ASP A 214 -3.73 13.20 -10.33
N ARG A 215 -3.64 11.93 -10.72
CA ARG A 215 -3.68 10.78 -9.80
C ARG A 215 -2.46 9.87 -9.95
N LEU A 216 -1.40 10.36 -10.58
CA LEU A 216 -0.13 9.65 -10.75
C LEU A 216 1.02 10.53 -10.30
N TYR A 217 1.85 10.01 -9.40
CA TYR A 217 3.02 10.69 -8.85
C TYR A 217 4.29 9.92 -9.14
N VAL A 218 5.32 10.63 -9.59
CA VAL A 218 6.67 10.07 -9.67
C VAL A 218 7.26 10.05 -8.28
N GLU A 219 7.39 8.85 -7.71
CA GLU A 219 7.91 8.67 -6.37
C GLU A 219 9.42 8.75 -6.34
N VAL A 220 9.96 9.54 -5.42
CA VAL A 220 11.39 9.64 -5.13
C VAL A 220 11.65 9.28 -3.67
N GLN A 221 12.72 8.52 -3.44
CA GLN A 221 13.16 8.11 -2.11
C GLN A 221 14.65 8.35 -1.98
N ARG A 222 15.07 9.16 -1.00
CA ARG A 222 16.47 9.38 -0.69
C ARG A 222 16.90 8.51 0.50
N LEU A 223 17.64 7.46 0.22
CA LEU A 223 18.06 6.44 1.17
C LEU A 223 19.57 6.52 1.53
N ARG A 224 20.28 7.52 1.01
CA ARG A 224 21.72 7.73 1.22
C ARG A 224 22.55 6.50 0.84
N VAL A 225 22.22 5.92 -0.31
CA VAL A 225 22.96 4.80 -0.88
C VAL A 225 23.84 5.25 -2.04
N ARG A 226 24.91 4.52 -2.29
CA ARG A 226 25.85 4.84 -3.38
C ARG A 226 25.16 4.81 -4.74
N GLY A 227 25.34 5.87 -5.53
CA GLY A 227 24.79 5.96 -6.89
C GLY A 227 23.35 6.46 -6.98
N GLU A 228 22.72 6.75 -5.86
CA GLU A 228 21.32 7.21 -5.78
C GLU A 228 21.09 8.54 -6.50
N GLU A 229 22.07 9.45 -6.50
CA GLU A 229 21.93 10.78 -7.14
C GLU A 229 21.59 10.69 -8.64
N ARG A 230 22.22 9.77 -9.36
CA ARG A 230 21.94 9.54 -10.79
C ARG A 230 20.48 9.14 -11.01
N GLU A 231 19.94 8.32 -10.12
CA GLU A 231 18.57 7.85 -10.18
C GLU A 231 17.59 8.94 -9.82
N LEU A 232 17.87 9.71 -8.76
CA LEU A 232 17.03 10.84 -8.35
C LEU A 232 16.98 11.93 -9.43
N THR A 233 18.12 12.24 -10.05
CA THR A 233 18.19 13.15 -11.20
C THR A 233 17.32 12.65 -12.35
N PHE A 234 17.48 11.36 -12.73
CA PHE A 234 16.65 10.77 -13.76
C PHE A 234 15.16 10.88 -13.44
N LEU A 235 14.73 10.50 -12.23
CA LEU A 235 13.31 10.52 -11.85
C LEU A 235 12.72 11.93 -11.87
N ARG A 236 13.48 12.93 -11.42
CA ARG A 236 13.06 14.32 -11.45
C ARG A 236 12.90 14.83 -12.89
N ASP A 237 13.90 14.59 -13.72
CA ASP A 237 13.89 15.04 -15.13
C ASP A 237 12.82 14.28 -15.93
N PHE A 238 12.61 13.00 -15.61
CA PHE A 238 11.55 12.16 -16.17
C PHE A 238 10.16 12.69 -15.80
N ALA A 239 9.94 13.03 -14.52
CA ALA A 239 8.70 13.64 -14.08
C ALA A 239 8.41 14.96 -14.81
N ALA A 240 9.41 15.83 -14.95
CA ALA A 240 9.28 17.09 -15.67
C ALA A 240 8.95 16.88 -17.16
N ALA A 241 9.62 15.94 -17.83
CA ALA A 241 9.38 15.61 -19.24
C ALA A 241 7.96 15.07 -19.49
N HIS A 242 7.35 14.43 -18.51
CA HIS A 242 5.98 13.88 -18.59
C HIS A 242 4.92 14.74 -17.90
N HIS A 243 5.28 15.94 -17.42
CA HIS A 243 4.40 16.85 -16.69
C HIS A 243 3.73 16.21 -15.46
N LEU A 244 4.47 15.36 -14.75
CA LEU A 244 3.99 14.65 -13.56
C LEU A 244 4.52 15.29 -12.28
N PRO A 245 3.72 15.33 -11.21
CA PRO A 245 4.20 15.76 -9.90
C PRO A 245 5.20 14.74 -9.31
N VAL A 246 6.23 15.27 -8.64
CA VAL A 246 7.18 14.47 -7.86
C VAL A 246 6.69 14.37 -6.43
N LEU A 247 6.74 13.17 -5.86
CA LEU A 247 6.38 12.89 -4.47
C LEU A 247 7.57 12.27 -3.74
N ALA A 248 8.04 12.91 -2.67
CA ALA A 248 9.06 12.36 -1.81
C ALA A 248 8.43 11.46 -0.73
N THR A 249 8.92 10.22 -0.60
CA THR A 249 8.54 9.29 0.48
C THR A 249 9.78 8.70 1.15
N GLY A 250 9.61 8.15 2.35
CA GLY A 250 10.68 7.44 3.05
C GLY A 250 10.79 5.97 2.66
N GLY A 251 9.78 5.38 2.01
CA GLY A 251 9.72 3.94 1.73
C GLY A 251 9.87 3.11 3.00
N ILE A 252 9.08 3.47 4.02
CA ILE A 252 9.26 3.04 5.40
C ILE A 252 9.11 1.52 5.54
N ARG A 253 10.04 0.90 6.27
CA ARG A 253 10.01 -0.53 6.65
C ARG A 253 9.95 -0.74 8.16
N TYR A 254 10.27 0.29 8.94
CA TYR A 254 10.23 0.27 10.41
C TYR A 254 10.03 1.69 10.96
N ALA A 255 9.43 1.78 12.16
CA ALA A 255 9.08 3.04 12.80
C ALA A 255 10.32 3.82 13.25
N THR A 256 11.34 3.13 13.75
CA THR A 256 12.57 3.74 14.29
C THR A 256 13.82 3.05 13.75
N ARG A 257 14.97 3.75 13.81
CA ARG A 257 16.28 3.17 13.42
C ARG A 257 16.64 1.94 14.24
N ALA A 258 16.18 1.85 15.48
CA ALA A 258 16.46 0.75 16.38
C ALA A 258 15.85 -0.59 15.93
N GLU A 259 14.83 -0.55 15.07
CA GLU A 259 14.16 -1.75 14.54
C GLU A 259 14.82 -2.31 13.26
N ARG A 260 15.86 -1.64 12.72
CA ARG A 260 16.62 -2.15 11.57
C ARG A 260 17.11 -3.59 11.74
N PRO A 261 17.61 -4.05 12.91
CA PRO A 261 18.01 -5.45 13.08
C PRO A 261 16.88 -6.45 12.82
N ILE A 262 15.64 -6.12 13.20
CA ILE A 262 14.46 -6.96 12.93
C ILE A 262 14.25 -7.10 11.41
N ALA A 263 14.34 -6.00 10.66
CA ALA A 263 14.27 -6.03 9.21
C ALA A 263 15.42 -6.85 8.59
N GLY A 264 16.61 -6.83 9.19
CA GLY A 264 17.74 -7.68 8.80
C GLY A 264 17.44 -9.16 8.98
N VAL A 265 16.86 -9.55 10.11
CA VAL A 265 16.41 -10.92 10.37
C VAL A 265 15.36 -11.34 9.33
N PHE A 266 14.39 -10.49 9.01
CA PHE A 266 13.39 -10.79 7.98
C PHE A 266 14.01 -10.95 6.59
N THR A 267 15.03 -10.16 6.26
CA THR A 267 15.80 -10.36 5.03
C THR A 267 16.48 -11.73 5.01
N CYS A 268 17.08 -12.14 6.11
CA CYS A 268 17.71 -13.46 6.23
C CYS A 268 16.70 -14.60 6.10
N LEU A 269 15.53 -14.49 6.72
CA LEU A 269 14.44 -15.47 6.59
C LEU A 269 13.95 -15.57 5.14
N HIS A 270 13.80 -14.43 4.45
CA HIS A 270 13.37 -14.38 3.05
C HIS A 270 14.36 -15.09 2.10
N HIS A 271 15.65 -14.93 2.37
CA HIS A 271 16.71 -15.50 1.54
C HIS A 271 17.29 -16.82 2.07
N HIS A 272 16.67 -17.43 3.09
CA HIS A 272 17.12 -18.66 3.72
C HIS A 272 18.60 -18.63 4.11
N THR A 273 19.05 -17.54 4.73
CA THR A 273 20.43 -17.31 5.14
C THR A 273 20.54 -16.84 6.59
N THR A 274 21.74 -16.70 7.13
CA THR A 274 22.02 -16.13 8.45
C THR A 274 22.50 -14.69 8.33
N LEU A 275 22.51 -13.93 9.44
CA LEU A 275 23.00 -12.56 9.47
C LEU A 275 24.48 -12.48 9.04
N ASP A 276 25.29 -13.43 9.44
CA ASP A 276 26.73 -13.48 9.11
C ASP A 276 26.98 -13.71 7.61
N ASN A 277 26.10 -14.45 6.95
CA ASN A 277 26.21 -14.81 5.54
C ASN A 277 25.41 -13.89 4.60
N ALA A 278 24.53 -13.04 5.15
CA ALA A 278 23.63 -12.22 4.34
C ALA A 278 24.35 -11.12 3.54
N GLY A 279 25.47 -10.61 4.03
CA GLY A 279 26.31 -9.66 3.31
C GLY A 279 25.53 -8.50 2.67
N ARG A 280 25.58 -8.41 1.33
CA ARG A 280 24.91 -7.35 0.55
C ARG A 280 23.38 -7.47 0.46
N LEU A 281 22.78 -8.55 0.95
CA LEU A 281 21.32 -8.68 1.05
C LEU A 281 20.75 -7.75 2.12
N LEU A 282 21.55 -7.45 3.16
CA LEU A 282 21.13 -6.52 4.21
C LEU A 282 21.16 -5.08 3.70
N ALA A 283 20.17 -4.30 4.16
CA ALA A 283 20.15 -2.86 3.88
C ALA A 283 21.45 -2.20 4.37
N PRO A 284 22.11 -1.35 3.55
CA PRO A 284 23.42 -0.76 3.90
C PRO A 284 23.34 0.20 5.08
N ASN A 285 22.15 0.75 5.34
CA ASN A 285 21.92 1.73 6.41
C ASN A 285 20.49 1.57 7.01
N ALA A 286 20.13 2.46 7.93
CA ALA A 286 18.84 2.47 8.60
C ALA A 286 17.90 3.56 8.05
N GLU A 287 18.05 4.02 6.81
CA GLU A 287 17.29 5.16 6.29
C GLU A 287 15.82 4.87 6.00
N ARG A 288 15.37 3.62 6.03
CA ARG A 288 13.96 3.25 5.85
C ARG A 288 13.14 3.32 7.15
N HIS A 289 13.55 4.20 8.11
CA HIS A 289 12.77 4.54 9.30
C HIS A 289 11.90 5.79 9.03
N LEU A 290 10.83 5.93 9.82
CA LEU A 290 9.97 7.11 9.76
C LEU A 290 10.76 8.36 10.19
N LYS A 291 10.63 9.45 9.44
CA LYS A 291 11.37 10.71 9.62
C LYS A 291 10.43 11.88 9.87
N SER A 292 10.90 12.87 10.62
CA SER A 292 10.18 14.14 10.79
C SER A 292 10.16 14.94 9.48
N ALA A 293 9.21 15.87 9.36
CA ALA A 293 9.15 16.81 8.25
C ALA A 293 10.50 17.54 8.06
N ARG A 294 11.10 18.04 9.14
CA ARG A 294 12.41 18.69 9.13
C ARG A 294 13.51 17.81 8.51
N THR A 295 13.53 16.53 8.88
CA THR A 295 14.53 15.60 8.33
C THR A 295 14.29 15.32 6.85
N MET A 296 13.03 15.17 6.44
CA MET A 296 12.69 14.94 5.03
C MET A 296 13.01 16.13 4.15
N HIS A 297 12.81 17.36 4.64
CA HIS A 297 13.19 18.59 3.93
C HIS A 297 14.70 18.80 3.80
N ALA A 298 15.48 18.22 4.71
CA ALA A 298 16.94 18.29 4.68
C ALA A 298 17.59 17.20 3.80
N LEU A 299 16.80 16.26 3.28
CA LEU A 299 17.24 15.22 2.36
C LEU A 299 17.19 15.69 0.91
#